data_86448da404e8d5e7ff729be3d79c0772
#
_entry.id   86448da404e8d5e7ff729be3d79c0772
#
_cell.length_a   1.000
_cell.length_b   1.000
_cell.length_c   1.000
_cell.angle_alpha   90.00
_cell.angle_beta   90.00
_cell.angle_gamma   90.00
#
_symmetry.space_group_name_H-M   'P 1'
#
loop_
_entity.id
_entity.type
_entity.pdbx_description
1 polymer ?
#
loop_
_entity_poly.entity_id
_entity_poly.type
_entity_poly.pdbx_seq_one_letter_code
_entity_poly.pdbx_strand_id
1 'polypeptide(L)'
;MKFGEFVHAARIKRGLTLREFCRINELDPGNWSRIERGLQVPVKSRTILEEIARTLGFEDGSDEWQTLFELASIGFIPRELLDDAAIVDKIPVFFRTLRGEKPSKEELERLIEKIRGS
;
A
#
# COMPACT_ATOMS: atom_id res chain seq x y z
N MET A 1 6.52 7.86 -0.73
CA MET A 1 5.42 7.69 -1.70
C MET A 1 4.24 7.02 -1.02
N LYS A 2 3.06 7.50 -1.26
CA LYS A 2 1.84 6.92 -0.70
C LYS A 2 1.25 5.86 -1.63
N PHE A 3 0.43 4.97 -1.08
CA PHE A 3 -0.23 3.90 -1.84
C PHE A 3 -0.95 4.44 -3.08
N GLY A 4 -1.77 5.49 -2.91
CA GLY A 4 -2.53 6.08 -4.01
C GLY A 4 -1.65 6.59 -5.15
N GLU A 5 -0.57 7.29 -4.83
CA GLU A 5 0.40 7.79 -5.80
C GLU A 5 1.09 6.65 -6.55
N PHE A 6 1.46 5.61 -5.82
CA PHE A 6 2.15 4.45 -6.38
C PHE A 6 1.27 3.70 -7.39
N VAL A 7 0.03 3.39 -7.00
CA VAL A 7 -0.89 2.67 -7.89
C VAL A 7 -1.33 3.53 -9.07
N HIS A 8 -1.48 4.84 -8.87
CA HIS A 8 -1.81 5.76 -9.97
C HIS A 8 -0.70 5.75 -11.02
N ALA A 9 0.55 5.92 -10.61
CA ALA A 9 1.69 5.93 -11.52
C ALA A 9 1.83 4.60 -12.27
N ALA A 10 1.66 3.48 -11.57
CA ALA A 10 1.76 2.16 -12.17
C ALA A 10 0.63 1.91 -13.17
N ARG A 11 -0.59 2.35 -12.85
CA ARG A 11 -1.74 2.23 -13.75
C ARG A 11 -1.53 3.02 -15.05
N ILE A 12 -1.08 4.26 -14.92
CA ILE A 12 -0.77 5.12 -16.08
C ILE A 12 0.33 4.50 -16.93
N LYS A 13 1.39 4.02 -16.29
CA LYS A 13 2.50 3.35 -16.98
C LYS A 13 2.04 2.12 -17.75
N ARG A 14 1.04 1.41 -17.23
CA ARG A 14 0.46 0.24 -17.87
C ARG A 14 -0.51 0.60 -19.00
N GLY A 15 -0.87 1.89 -19.15
CA GLY A 15 -1.79 2.35 -20.17
C GLY A 15 -3.25 2.07 -19.88
N LEU A 16 -3.60 1.84 -18.62
CA LEU A 16 -4.98 1.54 -18.21
C LEU A 16 -5.68 2.79 -17.72
N THR A 17 -6.92 3.01 -18.23
CA THR A 17 -7.77 4.06 -17.67
C THR A 17 -8.29 3.62 -16.29
N LEU A 18 -8.76 4.59 -15.50
CA LEU A 18 -9.38 4.30 -14.22
C LEU A 18 -10.53 3.28 -14.36
N ARG A 19 -11.38 3.47 -15.35
CA ARG A 19 -12.53 2.59 -15.60
C ARG A 19 -12.13 1.18 -16.00
N GLU A 20 -11.15 1.06 -16.89
CA GLU A 20 -10.64 -0.25 -17.32
C GLU A 20 -10.05 -1.02 -16.15
N PHE A 21 -9.22 -0.35 -15.35
CA PHE A 21 -8.60 -0.93 -14.17
C PHE A 21 -9.64 -1.41 -13.17
N CYS A 22 -10.64 -0.58 -12.88
CA CYS A 22 -11.70 -0.93 -11.94
C CYS A 22 -12.59 -2.06 -12.46
N ARG A 23 -12.86 -2.08 -13.77
CA ARG A 23 -13.63 -3.17 -14.39
C ARG A 23 -12.91 -4.50 -14.26
N ILE A 24 -11.61 -4.54 -14.55
CA ILE A 24 -10.79 -5.77 -14.48
C ILE A 24 -10.77 -6.32 -13.06
N ASN A 25 -10.65 -5.44 -12.07
CA ASN A 25 -10.51 -5.84 -10.66
C ASN A 25 -11.85 -5.81 -9.89
N GLU A 26 -12.96 -5.57 -10.56
CA GLU A 26 -14.29 -5.50 -9.94
C GLU A 26 -14.35 -4.48 -8.79
N LEU A 27 -13.77 -3.30 -9.03
CA LEU A 27 -13.72 -2.21 -8.06
C LEU A 27 -14.66 -1.08 -8.45
N ASP A 28 -15.16 -0.35 -7.44
CA ASP A 28 -15.95 0.85 -7.68
C ASP A 28 -15.02 2.01 -8.11
N PRO A 29 -15.25 2.61 -9.30
CA PRO A 29 -14.37 3.70 -9.77
C PRO A 29 -14.32 4.91 -8.84
N GLY A 30 -15.43 5.26 -8.20
CA GLY A 30 -15.46 6.37 -7.25
C GLY A 30 -14.58 6.12 -6.03
N ASN A 31 -14.68 4.93 -5.44
CA ASN A 31 -13.84 4.54 -4.33
C ASN A 31 -12.36 4.50 -4.72
N TRP A 32 -12.06 3.89 -5.87
CA TRP A 32 -10.69 3.78 -6.34
C TRP A 32 -10.07 5.14 -6.63
N SER A 33 -10.84 6.04 -7.23
CA SER A 33 -10.39 7.42 -7.47
C SER A 33 -10.00 8.11 -6.14
N ARG A 34 -10.79 7.92 -5.09
CA ARG A 34 -10.49 8.48 -3.77
C ARG A 34 -9.22 7.87 -3.18
N ILE A 35 -9.02 6.57 -3.35
CA ILE A 35 -7.80 5.88 -2.90
C ILE A 35 -6.57 6.46 -3.63
N GLU A 36 -6.62 6.61 -4.94
CA GLU A 36 -5.50 7.16 -5.71
C GLU A 36 -5.17 8.60 -5.31
N ARG A 37 -6.17 9.38 -4.91
CA ARG A 37 -5.98 10.76 -4.45
C ARG A 37 -5.61 10.88 -2.98
N GLY A 38 -5.52 9.76 -2.26
CA GLY A 38 -5.18 9.76 -0.84
C GLY A 38 -6.32 10.19 0.08
N LEU A 39 -7.57 10.17 -0.42
CA LEU A 39 -8.75 10.59 0.35
C LEU A 39 -9.44 9.43 1.06
N GLN A 40 -9.00 8.22 0.83
CA GLN A 40 -9.57 7.00 1.41
C GLN A 40 -8.45 6.00 1.66
N VAL A 41 -8.62 5.18 2.71
CA VAL A 41 -7.64 4.14 3.06
C VAL A 41 -7.53 3.08 1.95
N PRO A 42 -6.36 2.45 1.79
CA PRO A 42 -6.17 1.40 0.81
C PRO A 42 -7.03 0.16 1.08
N VAL A 43 -7.08 -0.73 0.10
CA VAL A 43 -7.79 -2.00 0.18
C VAL A 43 -7.16 -2.89 1.25
N LYS A 44 -8.00 -3.53 2.08
CA LYS A 44 -7.55 -4.43 3.16
C LYS A 44 -7.34 -5.88 2.69
N SER A 45 -8.08 -6.31 1.68
CA SER A 45 -8.07 -7.70 1.25
C SER A 45 -6.77 -8.05 0.52
N ARG A 46 -6.05 -9.05 1.02
CA ARG A 46 -4.84 -9.56 0.39
C ARG A 46 -5.14 -10.08 -1.02
N THR A 47 -6.25 -10.80 -1.20
CA THR A 47 -6.66 -11.33 -2.50
C THR A 47 -6.85 -10.22 -3.52
N ILE A 48 -7.53 -9.14 -3.14
CA ILE A 48 -7.75 -7.99 -4.01
C ILE A 48 -6.42 -7.30 -4.34
N LEU A 49 -5.53 -7.14 -3.36
CA LEU A 49 -4.21 -6.55 -3.59
C LEU A 49 -3.37 -7.40 -4.55
N GLU A 50 -3.44 -8.72 -4.45
CA GLU A 50 -2.75 -9.62 -5.38
C GLU A 50 -3.27 -9.45 -6.81
N GLU A 51 -4.58 -9.36 -6.98
CA GLU A 51 -5.20 -9.13 -8.29
C GLU A 51 -4.78 -7.78 -8.88
N ILE A 52 -4.77 -6.74 -8.05
CA ILE A 52 -4.32 -5.40 -8.44
C ILE A 52 -2.86 -5.45 -8.91
N ALA A 53 -2.00 -6.11 -8.15
CA ALA A 53 -0.59 -6.26 -8.48
C ALA A 53 -0.41 -6.94 -9.85
N ARG A 54 -1.14 -8.01 -10.11
CA ARG A 54 -1.09 -8.72 -11.39
C ARG A 54 -1.58 -7.85 -12.53
N THR A 55 -2.66 -7.10 -12.33
CA THR A 55 -3.19 -6.17 -13.33
C THR A 55 -2.17 -5.08 -13.67
N LEU A 56 -1.42 -4.62 -12.67
CA LEU A 56 -0.36 -3.63 -12.86
C LEU A 56 0.93 -4.22 -13.48
N GLY A 57 0.97 -5.54 -13.69
CA GLY A 57 2.11 -6.22 -14.31
C GLY A 57 3.24 -6.53 -13.35
N PHE A 58 2.98 -6.52 -12.05
CA PHE A 58 4.00 -6.87 -11.04
C PHE A 58 4.11 -8.39 -10.93
N GLU A 59 5.34 -8.90 -10.97
CA GLU A 59 5.60 -10.32 -10.74
C GLU A 59 5.47 -10.66 -9.27
N ASP A 60 4.98 -11.86 -8.99
CA ASP A 60 4.83 -12.35 -7.63
C ASP A 60 6.17 -12.28 -6.88
N GLY A 61 6.18 -11.62 -5.74
CA GLY A 61 7.37 -11.47 -4.91
C GLY A 61 8.39 -10.45 -5.39
N SER A 62 8.12 -9.72 -6.49
CA SER A 62 9.02 -8.67 -6.96
C SER A 62 9.07 -7.48 -5.99
N ASP A 63 10.03 -6.59 -6.19
CA ASP A 63 10.13 -5.36 -5.37
C ASP A 63 8.86 -4.51 -5.47
N GLU A 64 8.29 -4.37 -6.65
CA GLU A 64 7.05 -3.62 -6.86
C GLU A 64 5.87 -4.29 -6.16
N TRP A 65 5.79 -5.61 -6.24
CA TRP A 65 4.79 -6.41 -5.52
C TRP A 65 4.87 -6.15 -4.01
N GLN A 66 6.06 -6.26 -3.44
CA GLN A 66 6.29 -6.02 -2.02
C GLN A 66 5.97 -4.59 -1.63
N THR A 67 6.40 -3.62 -2.44
CA THR A 67 6.11 -2.21 -2.21
C THR A 67 4.62 -1.93 -2.16
N LEU A 68 3.84 -2.54 -3.04
CA LEU A 68 2.38 -2.40 -3.04
C LEU A 68 1.79 -2.81 -1.69
N PHE A 69 2.19 -3.98 -1.18
CA PHE A 69 1.69 -4.49 0.10
C PHE A 69 2.16 -3.65 1.29
N GLU A 70 3.40 -3.19 1.25
CA GLU A 70 3.96 -2.32 2.29
C GLU A 70 3.18 -1.01 2.39
N LEU A 71 2.94 -0.36 1.26
CA LEU A 71 2.22 0.91 1.21
C LEU A 71 0.75 0.74 1.62
N ALA A 72 0.12 -0.37 1.25
CA ALA A 72 -1.23 -0.68 1.68
C ALA A 72 -1.29 -0.84 3.21
N SER A 73 -0.29 -1.47 3.80
CA SER A 73 -0.22 -1.67 5.26
C SER A 73 -0.01 -0.35 6.00
N ILE A 74 0.82 0.55 5.48
CA ILE A 74 1.04 1.89 6.06
C ILE A 74 -0.27 2.67 6.16
N GLY A 75 -1.16 2.53 5.18
CA GLY A 75 -2.44 3.23 5.17
C GLY A 75 -3.35 2.94 6.37
N PHE A 76 -3.09 1.89 7.14
CA PHE A 76 -3.85 1.54 8.33
C PHE A 76 -3.20 1.95 9.65
N ILE A 77 -2.04 2.61 9.59
CA ILE A 77 -1.36 3.10 10.79
C ILE A 77 -2.07 4.35 11.29
N PRO A 78 -2.40 4.45 12.59
CA PRO A 78 -3.01 5.65 13.15
C PRO A 78 -2.16 6.90 12.86
N ARG A 79 -2.84 8.01 12.55
CA ARG A 79 -2.19 9.27 12.20
C ARG A 79 -1.21 9.75 13.27
N GLU A 80 -1.56 9.55 14.52
CA GLU A 80 -0.72 9.97 15.66
C GLU A 80 0.67 9.33 15.60
N LEU A 81 0.77 8.13 15.02
CA LEU A 81 2.02 7.42 14.86
C LEU A 81 2.79 7.82 13.61
N LEU A 82 2.18 8.58 12.71
CA LEU A 82 2.77 9.03 11.45
C LEU A 82 3.26 10.49 11.48
N ASP A 83 3.19 11.15 12.63
CA ASP A 83 3.60 12.56 12.77
C ASP A 83 5.11 12.77 12.57
N ASP A 84 5.90 11.71 12.71
CA ASP A 84 7.34 11.77 12.50
C ASP A 84 7.70 11.24 11.11
N ALA A 85 8.16 12.12 10.23
CA ALA A 85 8.54 11.77 8.86
C ALA A 85 9.64 10.71 8.81
N ALA A 86 10.57 10.70 9.77
CA ALA A 86 11.64 9.70 9.84
C ALA A 86 11.08 8.30 10.11
N ILE A 87 10.00 8.19 10.86
CA ILE A 87 9.33 6.91 11.12
C ILE A 87 8.66 6.42 9.85
N VAL A 88 7.93 7.29 9.15
CA VAL A 88 7.22 6.94 7.91
C VAL A 88 8.19 6.41 6.86
N ASP A 89 9.35 7.05 6.72
CA ASP A 89 10.36 6.64 5.74
C ASP A 89 10.97 5.26 6.03
N LYS A 90 11.03 4.87 7.31
CA LYS A 90 11.61 3.59 7.73
C LYS A 90 10.62 2.43 7.75
N ILE A 91 9.32 2.70 7.81
CA ILE A 91 8.28 1.67 7.89
C ILE A 91 8.34 0.65 6.75
N PRO A 92 8.51 1.04 5.48
CA PRO A 92 8.59 0.06 4.38
C PRO A 92 9.70 -0.97 4.57
N VAL A 93 10.87 -0.55 5.07
CA VAL A 93 12.01 -1.45 5.31
C VAL A 93 11.65 -2.49 6.36
N PHE A 94 10.94 -2.10 7.41
CA PHE A 94 10.51 -3.01 8.46
C PHE A 94 9.46 -4.00 7.95
N PHE A 95 8.55 -3.57 7.08
CA PHE A 95 7.54 -4.45 6.50
C PHE A 95 8.15 -5.50 5.57
N ARG A 96 9.26 -5.21 4.91
CA ARG A 96 10.00 -6.19 4.12
C ARG A 96 10.52 -7.34 4.98
N THR A 97 10.96 -7.05 6.20
CA THR A 97 11.37 -8.09 7.13
C THR A 97 10.21 -8.98 7.57
N LEU A 98 8.98 -8.49 7.50
CA LEU A 98 7.77 -9.27 7.79
C LEU A 98 7.21 -9.99 6.55
N ARG A 99 7.93 -9.99 5.43
CA ARG A 99 7.59 -10.66 4.16
C ARG A 99 6.24 -10.24 3.59
N GLY A 100 5.87 -8.97 3.73
CA GLY A 100 4.63 -8.44 3.19
C GLY A 100 3.37 -8.88 3.92
N GLU A 101 3.48 -9.53 5.05
CA GLU A 101 2.33 -9.86 5.88
C GLU A 101 1.84 -8.60 6.59
N LYS A 102 0.51 -8.46 6.70
CA LYS A 102 -0.07 -7.35 7.44
C LYS A 102 0.25 -7.50 8.91
N PRO A 103 1.03 -6.60 9.50
CA PRO A 103 1.27 -6.67 10.94
C PRO A 103 -0.01 -6.32 11.70
N SER A 104 -0.18 -6.91 12.87
CA SER A 104 -1.25 -6.54 13.80
C SER A 104 -0.98 -5.13 14.33
N LYS A 105 -2.00 -4.51 14.92
CA LYS A 105 -1.83 -3.20 15.55
C LYS A 105 -0.70 -3.21 16.60
N GLU A 106 -0.63 -4.28 17.40
CA GLU A 106 0.41 -4.45 18.43
C GLU A 106 1.81 -4.56 17.81
N GLU A 107 1.94 -5.29 16.71
CA GLU A 107 3.21 -5.42 16.00
C GLU A 107 3.64 -4.08 15.41
N LEU A 108 2.70 -3.29 14.86
CA LEU A 108 2.99 -1.96 14.35
C LEU A 108 3.47 -1.03 15.47
N GLU A 109 2.80 -1.05 16.61
CA GLU A 109 3.19 -0.24 17.76
C GLU A 109 4.60 -0.59 18.24
N ARG A 110 4.92 -1.88 18.31
CA ARG A 110 6.27 -2.35 18.68
C ARG A 110 7.33 -1.92 17.66
N LEU A 111 7.02 -2.00 16.38
CA LEU A 111 7.93 -1.57 15.33
C LEU A 111 8.23 -0.07 15.42
N ILE A 112 7.18 0.73 15.66
CA ILE A 112 7.31 2.17 15.79
C ILE A 112 8.15 2.54 17.03
N GLU A 113 7.91 1.89 18.15
CA GLU A 113 8.74 2.08 19.36
C GLU A 113 10.20 1.73 19.11
N LYS A 114 10.46 0.64 18.39
CA LYS A 114 11.80 0.22 18.02
C LYS A 114 12.50 1.24 17.13
N ILE A 115 11.77 1.85 16.19
CA ILE A 115 12.29 2.91 15.35
C ILE A 115 12.61 4.15 16.17
N ARG A 116 11.73 4.53 17.11
CA ARG A 116 11.93 5.68 17.99
C ARG A 116 13.07 5.49 18.96
N GLY A 117 13.30 4.25 19.40
CA GLY A 117 14.38 3.91 20.33
C GLY A 117 15.75 3.78 19.71
N SER A 118 15.83 3.82 18.40
CA SER A 118 17.09 3.78 17.66
C SER A 118 17.44 5.17 17.06
#